data_2925dd2e8a81d9159a5b0f565dace858
#
_entry.id   2925dd2e8a81d9159a5b0f565dace858
#
_cell.length_a   1.000
_cell.length_b   1.000
_cell.length_c   1.000
_cell.angle_alpha   90.00
_cell.angle_beta   90.00
_cell.angle_gamma   90.00
#
_symmetry.space_group_name_H-M   'P 1'
#
loop_
_entity.id
_entity.type
_entity.pdbx_description
1 polymer ?
#
loop_
_entity_poly.entity_id
_entity_poly.type
_entity_poly.pdbx_seq_one_letter_code
_entity_poly.pdbx_strand_id
1 'polypeptide(L)'
;MLVIVTVVLVSCAAALAQTRTTVRHHRELIESQPPEIVQAEDAIQKSDFTSAETLLKKALATDPNNKEAWSYQAWFDLGFVLNRLARTDESIAAYRKSVAAKPDVFESNLNLGLMLARSKNPEAEPFLRAAATLQPTAHKEEGQARAWLALAHLLENTKPQDALQAYGKASELTPKDPEPHLSAGLLHERQKEFTAAEAEYKHVLTLDPHASEAVIGLTNIYMKSGRLAEAEPLLRKLATERPEDAGVHLQLGRVLIAEGKKDDAIAELQVALKLSPQDADVQRDLADLYMSSGKNDLAEAVYRSLLASHPKDAELHRGLGQALLRQKKFAEAQEEFWTAIQLKQDWPDVYVDLAFAASENKNYPLTIKALDLRAKLNAEMPVVCYFFRASAYDHLRDYKRASVDYHLFLDSANGKYPDQEWQARHRLIAIEPKKH
;
A
#
# COMPACT_ATOMS: atom_id res chain seq x y z
N MET A 1 -0.64 -11.95 5.00
CA MET A 1 -0.76 -11.90 3.54
C MET A 1 -1.71 -10.75 3.16
N LEU A 2 -1.36 -9.51 3.56
CA LEU A 2 -2.12 -8.30 3.13
C LEU A 2 -1.34 -7.03 3.52
N VAL A 3 -0.23 -6.69 2.85
CA VAL A 3 0.55 -5.46 3.16
C VAL A 3 1.10 -4.79 1.89
N ILE A 4 0.52 -5.02 0.70
CA ILE A 4 1.06 -4.47 -0.56
C ILE A 4 0.24 -3.26 -1.09
N VAL A 5 -0.74 -2.74 -0.37
CA VAL A 5 -1.68 -1.75 -0.94
C VAL A 5 -1.30 -0.29 -0.68
N THR A 6 -0.44 0.02 0.29
CA THR A 6 -0.26 1.42 0.73
C THR A 6 0.82 2.21 -0.04
N VAL A 7 1.82 1.57 -0.61
CA VAL A 7 2.90 2.28 -1.36
C VAL A 7 2.46 2.70 -2.77
N VAL A 8 1.52 1.97 -3.38
CA VAL A 8 1.04 2.24 -4.75
C VAL A 8 0.17 3.51 -4.85
N LEU A 9 -0.44 3.97 -3.76
CA LEU A 9 -1.31 5.16 -3.77
C LEU A 9 -0.54 6.50 -3.80
N VAL A 10 0.72 6.52 -3.40
CA VAL A 10 1.52 7.76 -3.38
C VAL A 10 2.12 8.05 -4.77
N SER A 11 2.55 7.04 -5.52
CA SER A 11 3.13 7.23 -6.86
C SER A 11 2.06 7.61 -7.90
N CYS A 12 0.85 7.06 -7.81
CA CYS A 12 -0.26 7.49 -8.67
C CYS A 12 -0.66 8.97 -8.46
N ALA A 13 -0.45 9.50 -7.25
CA ALA A 13 -0.70 10.91 -6.95
C ALA A 13 0.39 11.83 -7.54
N ALA A 14 1.63 11.39 -7.68
CA ALA A 14 2.72 12.17 -8.28
C ALA A 14 2.63 12.18 -9.81
N ALA A 15 2.36 11.05 -10.46
CA ALA A 15 2.10 10.95 -11.89
C ALA A 15 0.88 11.79 -12.33
N LEU A 16 -0.21 11.76 -11.54
CA LEU A 16 -1.34 12.67 -11.70
C LEU A 16 -0.97 14.13 -11.42
N ALA A 17 0.10 14.44 -10.70
CA ALA A 17 0.52 15.81 -10.46
C ALA A 17 1.20 16.44 -11.67
N GLN A 18 1.98 15.70 -12.45
CA GLN A 18 2.59 16.18 -13.69
C GLN A 18 1.55 16.36 -14.81
N THR A 19 0.52 15.49 -14.86
CA THR A 19 -0.64 15.71 -15.76
C THR A 19 -1.60 16.80 -15.28
N ARG A 20 -1.36 17.43 -14.12
CA ARG A 20 -2.24 18.45 -13.50
C ARG A 20 -2.16 19.83 -14.12
N THR A 21 -1.14 20.15 -14.89
CA THR A 21 -1.04 21.45 -15.54
C THR A 21 -1.75 21.43 -16.88
N THR A 22 -2.82 22.23 -17.01
CA THR A 22 -3.44 22.49 -18.31
C THR A 22 -2.42 23.11 -19.25
N VAL A 23 -2.40 22.65 -20.50
CA VAL A 23 -1.49 23.17 -21.54
C VAL A 23 -2.12 24.40 -22.14
N ARG A 24 -1.33 25.44 -22.30
CA ARG A 24 -1.72 26.65 -23.04
C ARG A 24 -1.10 26.55 -24.42
N HIS A 25 -1.90 26.74 -25.49
CA HIS A 25 -1.36 26.68 -26.84
C HIS A 25 -0.71 27.97 -27.29
N HIS A 26 0.18 27.88 -28.28
CA HIS A 26 0.71 29.04 -28.95
C HIS A 26 -0.38 29.64 -29.86
N ARG A 27 -0.62 30.92 -29.71
CA ARG A 27 -1.76 31.60 -30.38
C ARG A 27 -1.47 31.80 -31.85
N GLU A 28 -2.36 31.36 -32.72
CA GLU A 28 -2.44 31.87 -34.07
C GLU A 28 -3.04 33.30 -34.03
N LEU A 29 -2.38 34.25 -34.64
CA LEU A 29 -2.92 35.62 -34.79
C LEU A 29 -4.12 35.57 -35.75
N ILE A 30 -5.31 35.77 -35.20
CA ILE A 30 -6.55 35.86 -35.99
C ILE A 30 -6.80 37.36 -36.27
N GLU A 31 -6.73 37.78 -37.54
CA GLU A 31 -6.77 39.18 -37.95
C GLU A 31 -8.05 39.97 -37.56
N SER A 32 -9.14 39.27 -37.16
CA SER A 32 -10.44 39.88 -36.87
C SER A 32 -10.98 39.64 -35.46
N GLN A 33 -10.12 39.47 -34.44
CA GLN A 33 -10.57 39.23 -33.07
C GLN A 33 -10.93 40.51 -32.30
N PRO A 34 -11.91 40.46 -31.37
CA PRO A 34 -12.23 41.59 -30.51
C PRO A 34 -11.04 42.02 -29.64
N PRO A 35 -10.88 43.35 -29.38
CA PRO A 35 -9.78 43.85 -28.55
C PRO A 35 -9.80 43.30 -27.11
N GLU A 36 -10.95 42.90 -26.61
CA GLU A 36 -11.13 42.26 -25.31
C GLU A 36 -10.34 40.97 -25.20
N ILE A 37 -10.18 40.22 -26.29
CA ILE A 37 -9.41 38.96 -26.30
C ILE A 37 -7.91 39.25 -26.10
N VAL A 38 -7.38 40.28 -26.77
CA VAL A 38 -5.99 40.72 -26.62
C VAL A 38 -5.72 41.20 -25.19
N GLN A 39 -6.66 41.97 -24.62
CA GLN A 39 -6.58 42.42 -23.22
C GLN A 39 -6.68 41.27 -22.22
N ALA A 40 -7.52 40.28 -22.48
CA ALA A 40 -7.63 39.12 -21.66
C ALA A 40 -6.34 38.28 -21.65
N GLU A 41 -5.67 38.18 -22.79
CA GLU A 41 -4.37 37.53 -22.89
C GLU A 41 -3.31 38.23 -22.02
N ASP A 42 -3.23 39.57 -22.10
CA ASP A 42 -2.33 40.36 -21.25
C ASP A 42 -2.65 40.16 -19.76
N ALA A 43 -3.94 40.14 -19.39
CA ALA A 43 -4.37 39.85 -18.02
C ALA A 43 -3.97 38.41 -17.56
N ILE A 44 -4.10 37.40 -18.44
CA ILE A 44 -3.65 36.02 -18.15
C ILE A 44 -2.14 35.98 -17.93
N GLN A 45 -1.36 36.65 -18.78
CA GLN A 45 0.10 36.72 -18.60
C GLN A 45 0.52 37.35 -17.27
N LYS A 46 -0.26 38.36 -16.83
CA LYS A 46 -0.10 39.01 -15.51
C LYS A 46 -0.71 38.20 -14.35
N SER A 47 -1.29 37.05 -14.63
CA SER A 47 -2.02 36.23 -13.67
C SER A 47 -3.26 36.91 -13.04
N ASP A 48 -3.80 37.93 -13.69
CA ASP A 48 -5.07 38.57 -13.33
C ASP A 48 -6.24 37.81 -13.96
N PHE A 49 -6.56 36.66 -13.37
CA PHE A 49 -7.57 35.74 -13.89
C PHE A 49 -8.99 36.30 -13.76
N THR A 50 -9.25 37.22 -12.83
CA THR A 50 -10.56 37.83 -12.65
C THR A 50 -10.87 38.84 -13.78
N SER A 51 -9.90 39.70 -14.12
CA SER A 51 -10.02 40.60 -15.24
C SER A 51 -10.10 39.85 -16.58
N ALA A 52 -9.27 38.79 -16.72
CA ALA A 52 -9.30 37.92 -17.90
C ALA A 52 -10.67 37.26 -18.10
N GLU A 53 -11.29 36.71 -17.05
CA GLU A 53 -12.64 36.13 -17.11
C GLU A 53 -13.67 37.14 -17.62
N THR A 54 -13.63 38.37 -17.06
CA THR A 54 -14.59 39.43 -17.42
C THR A 54 -14.46 39.81 -18.90
N LEU A 55 -13.23 39.98 -19.38
CA LEU A 55 -12.93 40.33 -20.76
C LEU A 55 -13.32 39.25 -21.75
N LEU A 56 -12.99 37.96 -21.43
CA LEU A 56 -13.36 36.83 -22.26
C LEU A 56 -14.88 36.67 -22.37
N LYS A 57 -15.61 36.79 -21.26
CA LYS A 57 -17.07 36.72 -21.25
C LYS A 57 -17.68 37.85 -22.07
N LYS A 58 -17.11 39.09 -22.01
CA LYS A 58 -17.55 40.21 -22.80
C LYS A 58 -17.35 39.95 -24.29
N ALA A 59 -16.18 39.44 -24.71
CA ALA A 59 -15.92 39.09 -26.10
C ALA A 59 -16.89 37.99 -26.58
N LEU A 60 -17.05 36.93 -25.84
CA LEU A 60 -17.92 35.78 -26.19
C LEU A 60 -19.40 36.18 -26.31
N ALA A 61 -19.84 37.20 -25.59
CA ALA A 61 -21.20 37.71 -25.71
C ALA A 61 -21.48 38.37 -27.08
N THR A 62 -20.46 38.74 -27.84
CA THR A 62 -20.60 39.29 -29.19
C THR A 62 -20.79 38.21 -30.26
N ASP A 63 -20.42 36.93 -29.95
CA ASP A 63 -20.62 35.78 -30.83
C ASP A 63 -21.35 34.64 -30.12
N PRO A 64 -22.66 34.79 -29.82
CA PRO A 64 -23.41 33.80 -29.03
C PRO A 64 -23.56 32.45 -29.74
N ASN A 65 -23.33 32.36 -31.03
CA ASN A 65 -23.43 31.14 -31.83
C ASN A 65 -22.09 30.48 -32.14
N ASN A 66 -20.98 31.02 -31.64
CA ASN A 66 -19.61 30.55 -31.86
C ASN A 66 -19.23 30.38 -33.35
N LYS A 67 -19.64 31.35 -34.20
CA LYS A 67 -19.38 31.30 -35.64
C LYS A 67 -18.05 31.92 -36.01
N GLU A 68 -17.53 32.79 -35.17
CA GLU A 68 -16.27 33.45 -35.40
C GLU A 68 -15.07 32.54 -35.17
N ALA A 69 -14.04 32.68 -36.00
CA ALA A 69 -12.85 31.84 -35.94
C ALA A 69 -12.09 31.94 -34.61
N TRP A 70 -12.23 33.05 -33.87
CA TRP A 70 -11.60 33.25 -32.56
C TRP A 70 -12.37 32.64 -31.39
N SER A 71 -13.64 32.26 -31.57
CA SER A 71 -14.52 31.85 -30.47
C SER A 71 -14.00 30.59 -29.75
N TYR A 72 -13.43 29.60 -30.47
CA TYR A 72 -12.87 28.41 -29.83
C TYR A 72 -11.71 28.75 -28.91
N GLN A 73 -10.85 29.73 -29.31
CA GLN A 73 -9.71 30.16 -28.47
C GLN A 73 -10.21 30.91 -27.23
N ALA A 74 -11.20 31.79 -27.38
CA ALA A 74 -11.78 32.50 -26.25
C ALA A 74 -12.44 31.55 -25.24
N TRP A 75 -13.15 30.52 -25.71
CA TRP A 75 -13.67 29.45 -24.83
C TRP A 75 -12.56 28.63 -24.18
N PHE A 76 -11.49 28.34 -24.91
CA PHE A 76 -10.32 27.67 -24.38
C PHE A 76 -9.65 28.46 -23.25
N ASP A 77 -9.37 29.74 -23.51
CA ASP A 77 -8.77 30.66 -22.52
C ASP A 77 -9.67 30.84 -21.30
N LEU A 78 -10.99 30.94 -21.51
CA LEU A 78 -11.96 30.98 -20.40
C LEU A 78 -11.92 29.69 -19.56
N GLY A 79 -11.84 28.52 -20.20
CA GLY A 79 -11.67 27.25 -19.52
C GLY A 79 -10.39 27.21 -18.68
N PHE A 80 -9.27 27.72 -19.24
CA PHE A 80 -8.01 27.83 -18.52
C PHE A 80 -8.12 28.76 -17.30
N VAL A 81 -8.68 29.95 -17.48
CA VAL A 81 -8.87 30.95 -16.42
C VAL A 81 -9.76 30.39 -15.30
N LEU A 82 -10.87 29.76 -15.63
CA LEU A 82 -11.79 29.17 -14.66
C LEU A 82 -11.13 28.01 -13.86
N ASN A 83 -10.29 27.22 -14.52
CA ASN A 83 -9.49 26.20 -13.83
C ASN A 83 -8.49 26.84 -12.84
N ARG A 84 -7.84 27.95 -13.22
CA ARG A 84 -6.94 28.69 -12.30
C ARG A 84 -7.69 29.31 -11.11
N LEU A 85 -8.95 29.66 -11.29
CA LEU A 85 -9.86 30.12 -10.25
C LEU A 85 -10.52 28.97 -9.45
N ALA A 86 -10.11 27.72 -9.68
CA ALA A 86 -10.64 26.51 -9.04
C ALA A 86 -12.14 26.25 -9.29
N ARG A 87 -12.71 26.80 -10.36
CA ARG A 87 -14.11 26.63 -10.78
C ARG A 87 -14.23 25.52 -11.81
N THR A 88 -14.10 24.28 -11.33
CA THR A 88 -13.92 23.09 -12.17
C THR A 88 -15.06 22.85 -13.15
N ASP A 89 -16.32 22.90 -12.70
CA ASP A 89 -17.48 22.61 -13.57
C ASP A 89 -17.65 23.64 -14.69
N GLU A 90 -17.42 24.89 -14.38
CA GLU A 90 -17.48 25.95 -15.36
C GLU A 90 -16.31 25.87 -16.35
N SER A 91 -15.14 25.49 -15.90
CA SER A 91 -13.97 25.20 -16.73
C SER A 91 -14.27 24.09 -17.74
N ILE A 92 -14.84 22.96 -17.28
CA ILE A 92 -15.27 21.87 -18.15
C ILE A 92 -16.30 22.36 -19.19
N ALA A 93 -17.28 23.14 -18.76
CA ALA A 93 -18.29 23.69 -19.66
C ALA A 93 -17.67 24.59 -20.74
N ALA A 94 -16.69 25.42 -20.38
CA ALA A 94 -15.97 26.29 -21.32
C ALA A 94 -15.12 25.47 -22.32
N TYR A 95 -14.36 24.46 -21.85
CA TYR A 95 -13.60 23.57 -22.73
C TYR A 95 -14.52 22.76 -23.65
N ARG A 96 -15.70 22.31 -23.21
CA ARG A 96 -16.69 21.66 -24.09
C ARG A 96 -17.12 22.58 -25.23
N LYS A 97 -17.35 23.88 -24.96
CA LYS A 97 -17.69 24.87 -25.99
C LYS A 97 -16.53 25.11 -26.94
N SER A 98 -15.29 25.13 -26.46
CA SER A 98 -14.09 25.20 -27.29
C SER A 98 -14.01 24.02 -28.28
N VAL A 99 -14.15 22.77 -27.76
CA VAL A 99 -14.13 21.56 -28.60
C VAL A 99 -15.32 21.53 -29.57
N ALA A 100 -16.51 21.97 -29.14
CA ALA A 100 -17.68 22.06 -30.02
C ALA A 100 -17.52 23.07 -31.18
N ALA A 101 -16.84 24.22 -30.92
CA ALA A 101 -16.56 25.22 -31.92
C ALA A 101 -15.47 24.77 -32.93
N LYS A 102 -14.44 24.03 -32.43
CA LYS A 102 -13.36 23.51 -33.27
C LYS A 102 -12.87 22.17 -32.71
N PRO A 103 -13.37 21.02 -33.23
CA PRO A 103 -13.09 19.67 -32.63
C PRO A 103 -11.66 19.18 -32.87
N ASP A 104 -10.96 19.70 -33.84
CA ASP A 104 -9.63 19.26 -34.28
C ASP A 104 -8.47 20.00 -33.57
N VAL A 105 -8.74 20.63 -32.42
CA VAL A 105 -7.72 21.34 -31.64
C VAL A 105 -7.21 20.39 -30.53
N PHE A 106 -5.92 20.08 -30.59
CA PHE A 106 -5.23 19.23 -29.63
C PHE A 106 -5.44 19.71 -28.18
N GLU A 107 -5.13 20.97 -27.92
CA GLU A 107 -5.09 21.54 -26.56
C GLU A 107 -6.48 21.55 -25.91
N SER A 108 -7.53 21.83 -26.72
CA SER A 108 -8.92 21.85 -26.25
C SER A 108 -9.36 20.42 -25.84
N ASN A 109 -9.05 19.43 -26.67
CA ASN A 109 -9.35 18.02 -26.38
C ASN A 109 -8.55 17.51 -25.18
N LEU A 110 -7.24 17.79 -25.12
CA LEU A 110 -6.39 17.38 -24.01
C LEU A 110 -6.89 17.96 -22.67
N ASN A 111 -7.13 19.27 -22.62
CA ASN A 111 -7.53 19.92 -21.37
C ASN A 111 -8.93 19.48 -20.92
N LEU A 112 -9.87 19.32 -21.84
CA LEU A 112 -11.19 18.78 -21.53
C LEU A 112 -11.08 17.34 -20.98
N GLY A 113 -10.33 16.49 -21.67
CA GLY A 113 -10.11 15.12 -21.25
C GLY A 113 -9.46 15.01 -19.87
N LEU A 114 -8.41 15.82 -19.60
CA LEU A 114 -7.74 15.88 -18.29
C LEU A 114 -8.69 16.36 -17.18
N MET A 115 -9.49 17.39 -17.43
CA MET A 115 -10.44 17.89 -16.45
C MET A 115 -11.54 16.86 -16.13
N LEU A 116 -12.08 16.19 -17.14
CA LEU A 116 -13.06 15.13 -16.97
C LEU A 116 -12.47 13.93 -16.22
N ALA A 117 -11.25 13.50 -16.57
CA ALA A 117 -10.55 12.41 -15.88
C ALA A 117 -10.34 12.72 -14.39
N ARG A 118 -9.93 13.95 -14.06
CA ARG A 118 -9.77 14.41 -12.68
C ARG A 118 -11.09 14.37 -11.89
N SER A 119 -12.20 14.68 -12.54
CA SER A 119 -13.55 14.61 -11.98
C SER A 119 -14.12 13.17 -12.00
N LYS A 120 -13.32 12.16 -12.38
CA LYS A 120 -13.74 10.76 -12.55
C LYS A 120 -14.94 10.60 -13.51
N ASN A 121 -15.08 11.50 -14.47
CA ASN A 121 -16.15 11.45 -15.45
C ASN A 121 -15.77 10.48 -16.59
N PRO A 122 -16.59 9.46 -16.90
CA PRO A 122 -16.30 8.47 -17.95
C PRO A 122 -16.20 9.05 -19.36
N GLU A 123 -16.72 10.24 -19.58
CA GLU A 123 -16.61 10.95 -20.87
C GLU A 123 -15.19 11.45 -21.19
N ALA A 124 -14.21 11.27 -20.30
CA ALA A 124 -12.83 11.70 -20.54
C ALA A 124 -12.16 10.96 -21.71
N GLU A 125 -12.46 9.66 -21.89
CA GLU A 125 -11.79 8.78 -22.85
C GLU A 125 -11.84 9.31 -24.30
N PRO A 126 -12.99 9.66 -24.90
CA PRO A 126 -13.04 10.11 -26.29
C PRO A 126 -12.20 11.38 -26.53
N PHE A 127 -12.14 12.30 -25.57
CA PHE A 127 -11.35 13.53 -25.72
C PHE A 127 -9.84 13.26 -25.60
N LEU A 128 -9.42 12.38 -24.71
CA LEU A 128 -8.00 11.99 -24.61
C LEU A 128 -7.57 11.20 -25.84
N ARG A 129 -8.41 10.31 -26.39
CA ARG A 129 -8.14 9.61 -27.66
C ARG A 129 -8.02 10.60 -28.83
N ALA A 130 -8.90 11.59 -28.91
CA ALA A 130 -8.80 12.64 -29.91
C ALA A 130 -7.48 13.42 -29.77
N ALA A 131 -7.15 13.87 -28.57
CA ALA A 131 -5.88 14.56 -28.31
C ALA A 131 -4.66 13.71 -28.71
N ALA A 132 -4.64 12.41 -28.40
CA ALA A 132 -3.54 11.51 -28.73
C ALA A 132 -3.28 11.37 -30.24
N THR A 133 -4.27 11.68 -31.10
CA THR A 133 -4.16 11.61 -32.56
C THR A 133 -3.97 12.99 -33.22
N LEU A 134 -4.32 14.07 -32.54
CA LEU A 134 -4.17 15.43 -33.03
C LEU A 134 -2.73 15.92 -32.85
N GLN A 135 -2.36 16.95 -33.63
CA GLN A 135 -1.03 17.56 -33.53
C GLN A 135 -1.06 18.76 -32.58
N PRO A 136 -0.18 18.77 -31.55
CA PRO A 136 0.00 19.97 -30.71
C PRO A 136 0.51 21.16 -31.49
N THR A 137 0.16 22.36 -31.07
CA THR A 137 0.66 23.61 -31.70
C THR A 137 2.14 23.85 -31.38
N ALA A 138 2.63 23.38 -30.26
CA ALA A 138 4.04 23.47 -29.86
C ALA A 138 4.47 22.16 -29.18
N HIS A 139 5.79 21.88 -29.17
CA HIS A 139 6.34 20.70 -28.50
C HIS A 139 5.61 19.41 -28.89
N LYS A 140 5.59 19.13 -30.22
CA LYS A 140 4.71 18.11 -30.80
C LYS A 140 4.83 16.74 -30.15
N GLU A 141 6.07 16.24 -29.97
CA GLU A 141 6.32 14.93 -29.41
C GLU A 141 5.95 14.86 -27.93
N GLU A 142 6.39 15.84 -27.13
CA GLU A 142 6.06 15.89 -25.70
C GLU A 142 4.55 16.10 -25.46
N GLY A 143 3.90 16.92 -26.31
CA GLY A 143 2.46 17.13 -26.22
C GLY A 143 1.68 15.86 -26.49
N GLN A 144 2.01 15.14 -27.58
CA GLN A 144 1.37 13.88 -27.92
C GLN A 144 1.67 12.79 -26.89
N ALA A 145 2.94 12.68 -26.43
CA ALA A 145 3.31 11.72 -25.38
C ALA A 145 2.47 11.94 -24.13
N ARG A 146 2.26 13.19 -23.74
CA ARG A 146 1.42 13.55 -22.60
C ARG A 146 -0.05 13.14 -22.78
N ALA A 147 -0.61 13.27 -24.00
CA ALA A 147 -1.96 12.83 -24.28
C ALA A 147 -2.08 11.29 -24.18
N TRP A 148 -1.12 10.55 -24.72
CA TRP A 148 -1.05 9.11 -24.60
C TRP A 148 -0.89 8.65 -23.14
N LEU A 149 -0.03 9.32 -22.37
CA LEU A 149 0.17 9.03 -20.96
C LEU A 149 -1.10 9.24 -20.14
N ALA A 150 -1.80 10.37 -20.39
CA ALA A 150 -3.07 10.66 -19.72
C ALA A 150 -4.16 9.63 -20.07
N LEU A 151 -4.23 9.20 -21.33
CA LEU A 151 -5.12 8.15 -21.79
C LEU A 151 -4.78 6.82 -21.11
N ALA A 152 -3.49 6.46 -21.04
CA ALA A 152 -3.04 5.24 -20.39
C ALA A 152 -3.49 5.18 -18.93
N HIS A 153 -3.23 6.22 -18.15
CA HIS A 153 -3.67 6.30 -16.75
C HIS A 153 -5.18 6.20 -16.58
N LEU A 154 -5.96 6.79 -17.49
CA LEU A 154 -7.42 6.67 -17.46
C LEU A 154 -7.88 5.21 -17.65
N LEU A 155 -7.18 4.47 -18.50
CA LEU A 155 -7.56 3.11 -18.93
C LEU A 155 -7.05 2.00 -18.00
N GLU A 156 -6.06 2.26 -17.13
CA GLU A 156 -5.39 1.24 -16.29
C GLU A 156 -6.32 0.24 -15.61
N ASN A 157 -7.42 0.73 -15.06
CA ASN A 157 -8.33 -0.09 -14.26
C ASN A 157 -9.46 -0.72 -15.09
N THR A 158 -9.76 -0.19 -16.28
CA THR A 158 -10.90 -0.62 -17.10
C THR A 158 -10.48 -1.40 -18.34
N LYS A 159 -9.37 -0.99 -18.96
CA LYS A 159 -8.83 -1.53 -20.21
C LYS A 159 -7.30 -1.61 -20.12
N PRO A 160 -6.75 -2.48 -19.27
CA PRO A 160 -5.31 -2.47 -18.98
C PRO A 160 -4.42 -2.74 -20.19
N GLN A 161 -4.87 -3.54 -21.16
CA GLN A 161 -4.10 -3.78 -22.38
C GLN A 161 -4.05 -2.53 -23.28
N ASP A 162 -5.15 -1.77 -23.38
CA ASP A 162 -5.14 -0.49 -24.09
C ASP A 162 -4.23 0.52 -23.37
N ALA A 163 -4.20 0.49 -22.02
CA ALA A 163 -3.31 1.34 -21.24
C ALA A 163 -1.83 1.03 -21.53
N LEU A 164 -1.45 -0.25 -21.59
CA LEU A 164 -0.08 -0.66 -21.93
C LEU A 164 0.31 -0.21 -23.35
N GLN A 165 -0.60 -0.32 -24.31
CA GLN A 165 -0.36 0.19 -25.66
C GLN A 165 -0.17 1.72 -25.66
N ALA A 166 -0.95 2.45 -24.86
CA ALA A 166 -0.84 3.90 -24.75
C ALA A 166 0.47 4.33 -24.07
N TYR A 167 0.93 3.59 -23.04
CA TYR A 167 2.27 3.79 -22.45
C TYR A 167 3.38 3.56 -23.48
N GLY A 168 3.27 2.49 -24.29
CA GLY A 168 4.20 2.23 -25.38
C GLY A 168 4.25 3.38 -26.39
N LYS A 169 3.09 3.96 -26.77
CA LYS A 169 3.06 5.13 -27.64
C LYS A 169 3.69 6.39 -27.02
N ALA A 170 3.49 6.60 -25.72
CA ALA A 170 4.14 7.69 -25.01
C ALA A 170 5.66 7.54 -25.01
N SER A 171 6.18 6.34 -24.71
CA SER A 171 7.62 6.07 -24.69
C SER A 171 8.29 6.15 -26.07
N GLU A 172 7.58 5.75 -27.15
CA GLU A 172 8.06 5.94 -28.53
C GLU A 172 8.30 7.42 -28.85
N LEU A 173 7.44 8.32 -28.35
CA LEU A 173 7.52 9.76 -28.58
C LEU A 173 8.55 10.44 -27.67
N THR A 174 8.72 9.97 -26.47
CA THR A 174 9.65 10.52 -25.47
C THR A 174 10.57 9.43 -24.91
N PRO A 175 11.51 8.86 -25.71
CA PRO A 175 12.30 7.69 -25.33
C PRO A 175 13.28 7.92 -24.17
N LYS A 176 13.44 9.16 -23.72
CA LYS A 176 14.27 9.51 -22.54
C LYS A 176 13.47 9.73 -21.28
N ASP A 177 12.14 9.72 -21.38
CA ASP A 177 11.24 9.88 -20.25
C ASP A 177 11.02 8.51 -19.58
N PRO A 178 11.43 8.32 -18.31
CA PRO A 178 11.21 7.06 -17.62
C PRO A 178 9.75 6.82 -17.20
N GLU A 179 8.89 7.85 -17.17
CA GLU A 179 7.53 7.77 -16.62
C GLU A 179 6.64 6.74 -17.33
N PRO A 180 6.58 6.65 -18.67
CA PRO A 180 5.77 5.63 -19.35
C PRO A 180 6.19 4.20 -19.00
N HIS A 181 7.50 3.94 -18.93
CA HIS A 181 8.05 2.64 -18.57
C HIS A 181 7.78 2.30 -17.09
N LEU A 182 7.93 3.27 -16.18
CA LEU A 182 7.61 3.07 -14.78
C LEU A 182 6.14 2.71 -14.58
N SER A 183 5.24 3.44 -15.24
CA SER A 183 3.79 3.20 -15.17
C SER A 183 3.40 1.86 -15.78
N ALA A 184 4.01 1.47 -16.90
CA ALA A 184 3.81 0.16 -17.52
C ALA A 184 4.30 -0.97 -16.59
N GLY A 185 5.47 -0.81 -15.96
CA GLY A 185 6.01 -1.76 -14.99
C GLY A 185 5.08 -1.97 -13.80
N LEU A 186 4.55 -0.89 -13.22
CA LEU A 186 3.56 -0.95 -12.13
C LEU A 186 2.26 -1.64 -12.57
N LEU A 187 1.79 -1.39 -13.80
CA LEU A 187 0.60 -2.04 -14.34
C LEU A 187 0.82 -3.53 -14.54
N HIS A 188 1.96 -3.95 -15.13
CA HIS A 188 2.34 -5.36 -15.26
C HIS A 188 2.46 -6.05 -13.89
N GLU A 189 3.03 -5.39 -12.87
CA GLU A 189 3.11 -5.96 -11.52
C GLU A 189 1.71 -6.20 -10.92
N ARG A 190 0.77 -5.26 -11.08
CA ARG A 190 -0.64 -5.43 -10.67
C ARG A 190 -1.31 -6.60 -11.38
N GLN A 191 -0.98 -6.85 -12.64
CA GLN A 191 -1.46 -7.99 -13.43
C GLN A 191 -0.72 -9.30 -13.10
N LYS A 192 0.28 -9.27 -12.23
CA LYS A 192 1.17 -10.38 -11.89
C LYS A 192 2.03 -10.87 -13.08
N GLU A 193 2.24 -10.03 -14.05
CA GLU A 193 3.08 -10.27 -15.22
C GLU A 193 4.54 -9.87 -14.88
N PHE A 194 5.12 -10.55 -13.89
CA PHE A 194 6.38 -10.15 -13.25
C PHE A 194 7.57 -10.05 -14.20
N THR A 195 7.63 -10.89 -15.25
CA THR A 195 8.71 -10.83 -16.25
C THR A 195 8.64 -9.54 -17.08
N ALA A 196 7.45 -9.12 -17.47
CA ALA A 196 7.25 -7.87 -18.19
C ALA A 196 7.54 -6.67 -17.28
N ALA A 197 7.04 -6.68 -16.03
CA ALA A 197 7.33 -5.64 -15.04
C ALA A 197 8.84 -5.49 -14.79
N GLU A 198 9.58 -6.62 -14.66
CA GLU A 198 11.04 -6.61 -14.49
C GLU A 198 11.73 -5.93 -15.67
N ALA A 199 11.31 -6.21 -16.90
CA ALA A 199 11.89 -5.60 -18.10
C ALA A 199 11.68 -4.08 -18.11
N GLU A 200 10.47 -3.63 -17.78
CA GLU A 200 10.14 -2.21 -17.71
C GLU A 200 10.94 -1.48 -16.62
N TYR A 201 11.01 -2.03 -15.40
CA TYR A 201 11.80 -1.42 -14.32
C TYR A 201 13.30 -1.38 -14.64
N LYS A 202 13.85 -2.42 -15.27
CA LYS A 202 15.24 -2.39 -15.75
C LYS A 202 15.47 -1.30 -16.79
N HIS A 203 14.49 -1.08 -17.68
CA HIS A 203 14.57 0.00 -18.65
C HIS A 203 14.56 1.36 -17.96
N VAL A 204 13.67 1.58 -16.98
CA VAL A 204 13.66 2.79 -16.15
C VAL A 204 15.04 3.05 -15.55
N LEU A 205 15.71 2.02 -14.98
CA LEU A 205 17.02 2.16 -14.36
C LEU A 205 18.16 2.43 -15.38
N THR A 206 17.95 2.17 -16.67
CA THR A 206 18.90 2.62 -17.72
C THR A 206 18.75 4.11 -18.04
N LEU A 207 17.52 4.66 -17.86
CA LEU A 207 17.24 6.08 -18.11
C LEU A 207 17.51 6.93 -16.86
N ASP A 208 17.10 6.45 -15.69
CA ASP A 208 17.35 7.06 -14.39
C ASP A 208 17.83 5.99 -13.38
N PRO A 209 19.16 5.87 -13.19
CA PRO A 209 19.76 4.91 -12.23
C PRO A 209 19.38 5.16 -10.77
N HIS A 210 18.71 6.29 -10.46
CA HIS A 210 18.31 6.71 -9.12
C HIS A 210 16.79 6.64 -8.90
N ALA A 211 16.04 6.05 -9.85
CA ALA A 211 14.59 5.90 -9.76
C ALA A 211 14.23 4.90 -8.64
N SER A 212 13.90 5.43 -7.45
CA SER A 212 13.58 4.61 -6.25
C SER A 212 12.44 3.65 -6.50
N GLU A 213 11.38 4.12 -7.18
CA GLU A 213 10.20 3.34 -7.47
C GLU A 213 10.52 2.11 -8.31
N ALA A 214 11.40 2.26 -9.29
CA ALA A 214 11.85 1.13 -10.13
C ALA A 214 12.72 0.16 -9.34
N VAL A 215 13.63 0.66 -8.47
CA VAL A 215 14.42 -0.21 -7.57
C VAL A 215 13.51 -0.99 -6.64
N ILE A 216 12.54 -0.33 -6.00
CA ILE A 216 11.59 -0.98 -5.08
C ILE A 216 10.72 -2.01 -5.82
N GLY A 217 10.17 -1.66 -6.98
CA GLY A 217 9.39 -2.58 -7.80
C GLY A 217 10.21 -3.82 -8.20
N LEU A 218 11.42 -3.60 -8.71
CA LEU A 218 12.32 -4.68 -9.11
C LEU A 218 12.71 -5.58 -7.93
N THR A 219 13.03 -5.01 -6.78
CA THR A 219 13.39 -5.78 -5.59
C THR A 219 12.20 -6.56 -5.04
N ASN A 220 10.98 -6.03 -5.09
CA ASN A 220 9.76 -6.77 -4.75
C ASN A 220 9.58 -8.01 -5.65
N ILE A 221 9.84 -7.88 -6.95
CA ILE A 221 9.80 -9.00 -7.88
C ILE A 221 10.87 -10.04 -7.52
N TYR A 222 12.10 -9.60 -7.23
CA TYR A 222 13.19 -10.49 -6.83
C TYR A 222 12.88 -11.24 -5.52
N MET A 223 12.32 -10.54 -4.52
CA MET A 223 11.87 -11.19 -3.28
C MET A 223 10.82 -12.26 -3.53
N LYS A 224 9.77 -11.95 -4.33
CA LYS A 224 8.71 -12.91 -4.68
C LYS A 224 9.23 -14.13 -5.45
N SER A 225 10.29 -13.96 -6.23
CA SER A 225 10.92 -15.02 -7.02
C SER A 225 12.09 -15.73 -6.30
N GLY A 226 12.40 -15.34 -5.06
CA GLY A 226 13.52 -15.89 -4.29
C GLY A 226 14.91 -15.45 -4.76
N ARG A 227 14.99 -14.43 -5.62
CA ARG A 227 16.25 -13.90 -6.19
C ARG A 227 16.84 -12.80 -5.28
N LEU A 228 17.01 -13.11 -3.99
CA LEU A 228 17.41 -12.14 -2.97
C LEU A 228 18.80 -11.54 -3.24
N ALA A 229 19.74 -12.35 -3.73
CA ALA A 229 21.10 -11.90 -4.08
C ALA A 229 21.14 -10.79 -5.16
N GLU A 230 20.06 -10.63 -5.93
CA GLU A 230 19.93 -9.54 -6.91
C GLU A 230 19.24 -8.31 -6.29
N ALA A 231 18.41 -8.49 -5.28
CA ALA A 231 17.68 -7.42 -4.60
C ALA A 231 18.58 -6.60 -3.66
N GLU A 232 19.37 -7.26 -2.83
CA GLU A 232 20.19 -6.62 -1.78
C GLU A 232 21.12 -5.52 -2.32
N PRO A 233 21.97 -5.76 -3.35
CA PRO A 233 22.92 -4.75 -3.82
C PRO A 233 22.24 -3.50 -4.38
N LEU A 234 21.06 -3.62 -4.99
CA LEU A 234 20.29 -2.49 -5.50
C LEU A 234 19.81 -1.60 -4.36
N LEU A 235 19.26 -2.21 -3.31
CA LEU A 235 18.78 -1.46 -2.16
C LEU A 235 19.90 -0.88 -1.30
N ARG A 236 21.04 -1.58 -1.14
CA ARG A 236 22.21 -1.01 -0.45
C ARG A 236 22.76 0.21 -1.18
N LYS A 237 22.83 0.17 -2.52
CA LYS A 237 23.20 1.33 -3.32
C LYS A 237 22.24 2.49 -3.09
N LEU A 238 20.93 2.22 -3.20
CA LEU A 238 19.91 3.25 -3.02
C LEU A 238 19.91 3.82 -1.60
N ALA A 239 20.11 3.00 -0.55
CA ALA A 239 20.22 3.46 0.84
C ALA A 239 21.45 4.37 1.06
N THR A 240 22.56 4.10 0.36
CA THR A 240 23.74 4.96 0.39
C THR A 240 23.48 6.32 -0.27
N GLU A 241 22.73 6.34 -1.37
CA GLU A 241 22.38 7.55 -2.12
C GLU A 241 21.27 8.36 -1.44
N ARG A 242 20.38 7.69 -0.71
CA ARG A 242 19.22 8.29 -0.03
C ARG A 242 19.16 7.86 1.45
N PRO A 243 20.12 8.26 2.28
CA PRO A 243 20.23 7.79 3.66
C PRO A 243 19.08 8.29 4.58
N GLU A 244 18.28 9.23 4.11
CA GLU A 244 17.12 9.77 4.84
C GLU A 244 15.77 9.21 4.33
N ASP A 245 15.79 8.23 3.42
CA ASP A 245 14.58 7.59 2.92
C ASP A 245 14.23 6.36 3.77
N ALA A 246 13.27 6.53 4.68
CA ALA A 246 12.81 5.46 5.56
C ALA A 246 12.28 4.23 4.79
N GLY A 247 11.64 4.45 3.63
CA GLY A 247 11.10 3.37 2.80
C GLY A 247 12.19 2.47 2.21
N VAL A 248 13.31 3.05 1.81
CA VAL A 248 14.47 2.30 1.30
C VAL A 248 15.07 1.41 2.40
N HIS A 249 15.29 1.96 3.60
CA HIS A 249 15.80 1.21 4.74
C HIS A 249 14.84 0.10 5.18
N LEU A 250 13.53 0.34 5.13
CA LEU A 250 12.51 -0.68 5.38
C LEU A 250 12.61 -1.83 4.37
N GLN A 251 12.70 -1.53 3.08
CA GLN A 251 12.81 -2.56 2.05
C GLN A 251 14.12 -3.34 2.14
N LEU A 252 15.24 -2.67 2.42
CA LEU A 252 16.52 -3.34 2.65
C LEU A 252 16.45 -4.26 3.88
N GLY A 253 15.84 -3.80 4.97
CA GLY A 253 15.60 -4.62 6.14
C GLY A 253 14.80 -5.88 5.82
N ARG A 254 13.73 -5.77 5.02
CA ARG A 254 12.90 -6.91 4.58
C ARG A 254 13.69 -7.93 3.73
N VAL A 255 14.53 -7.45 2.81
CA VAL A 255 15.41 -8.34 2.03
C VAL A 255 16.38 -9.07 2.94
N LEU A 256 17.02 -8.36 3.87
CA LEU A 256 17.96 -8.95 4.83
C LEU A 256 17.30 -9.97 5.77
N ILE A 257 16.03 -9.73 6.18
CA ILE A 257 15.22 -10.73 6.91
C ILE A 257 15.07 -12.01 6.07
N ALA A 258 14.69 -11.85 4.80
CA ALA A 258 14.48 -12.98 3.89
C ALA A 258 15.79 -13.78 3.65
N GLU A 259 16.94 -13.11 3.66
CA GLU A 259 18.26 -13.75 3.59
C GLU A 259 18.74 -14.35 4.92
N GLY A 260 18.03 -14.12 6.02
CA GLY A 260 18.41 -14.57 7.36
C GLY A 260 19.49 -13.72 8.04
N LYS A 261 19.85 -12.55 7.47
CA LYS A 261 20.85 -11.60 8.01
C LYS A 261 20.23 -10.71 9.08
N LYS A 262 19.87 -11.32 10.22
CA LYS A 262 19.03 -10.70 11.25
C LYS A 262 19.61 -9.43 11.86
N ASP A 263 20.92 -9.39 12.17
CA ASP A 263 21.53 -8.23 12.81
C ASP A 263 21.63 -7.04 11.87
N ASP A 264 21.97 -7.27 10.59
CA ASP A 264 21.94 -6.23 9.55
C ASP A 264 20.51 -5.70 9.34
N ALA A 265 19.52 -6.59 9.31
CA ALA A 265 18.12 -6.23 9.17
C ALA A 265 17.63 -5.37 10.34
N ILE A 266 18.02 -5.70 11.58
CA ILE A 266 17.72 -4.87 12.76
C ILE A 266 18.32 -3.47 12.59
N ALA A 267 19.56 -3.36 12.13
CA ALA A 267 20.21 -2.07 11.94
C ALA A 267 19.45 -1.19 10.94
N GLU A 268 19.08 -1.75 9.78
CA GLU A 268 18.33 -1.02 8.76
C GLU A 268 16.92 -0.62 9.23
N LEU A 269 16.19 -1.53 9.88
CA LEU A 269 14.87 -1.22 10.43
C LEU A 269 14.92 -0.19 11.57
N GLN A 270 15.99 -0.15 12.36
CA GLN A 270 16.20 0.91 13.36
C GLN A 270 16.44 2.27 12.71
N VAL A 271 17.15 2.33 11.59
CA VAL A 271 17.29 3.57 10.80
C VAL A 271 15.94 4.00 10.26
N ALA A 272 15.18 3.08 9.65
CA ALA A 272 13.83 3.36 9.16
C ALA A 272 12.91 3.90 10.28
N LEU A 273 12.95 3.28 11.47
CA LEU A 273 12.16 3.70 12.63
C LEU A 273 12.57 5.09 13.14
N LYS A 274 13.87 5.41 13.14
CA LYS A 274 14.37 6.74 13.52
C LYS A 274 13.88 7.83 12.56
N LEU A 275 13.84 7.52 11.26
CA LEU A 275 13.36 8.43 10.21
C LEU A 275 11.85 8.59 10.22
N SER A 276 11.12 7.51 10.49
CA SER A 276 9.65 7.46 10.53
C SER A 276 9.15 6.76 11.79
N PRO A 277 9.16 7.41 12.96
CA PRO A 277 8.86 6.77 14.24
C PRO A 277 7.44 6.23 14.40
N GLN A 278 6.49 6.73 13.59
CA GLN A 278 5.08 6.34 13.62
C GLN A 278 4.71 5.33 12.53
N ASP A 279 5.69 4.86 11.75
CA ASP A 279 5.43 3.86 10.72
C ASP A 279 5.16 2.49 11.35
N ALA A 280 3.89 2.07 11.28
CA ALA A 280 3.43 0.83 11.89
C ALA A 280 4.05 -0.42 11.22
N ASP A 281 4.36 -0.37 9.93
CA ASP A 281 4.98 -1.49 9.21
C ASP A 281 6.42 -1.70 9.68
N VAL A 282 7.19 -0.61 9.81
CA VAL A 282 8.57 -0.65 10.35
C VAL A 282 8.55 -1.20 11.78
N GLN A 283 7.63 -0.73 12.61
CA GLN A 283 7.51 -1.18 14.00
C GLN A 283 7.16 -2.68 14.06
N ARG A 284 6.22 -3.15 13.24
CA ARG A 284 5.85 -4.59 13.20
C ARG A 284 7.00 -5.47 12.75
N ASP A 285 7.62 -5.14 11.61
CA ASP A 285 8.75 -5.90 11.09
C ASP A 285 9.89 -5.99 12.13
N LEU A 286 10.16 -4.89 12.84
CA LEU A 286 11.18 -4.85 13.90
C LEU A 286 10.78 -5.68 15.12
N ALA A 287 9.51 -5.62 15.55
CA ALA A 287 9.03 -6.43 16.68
C ALA A 287 9.14 -7.93 16.40
N ASP A 288 8.70 -8.37 15.21
CA ASP A 288 8.78 -9.77 14.78
C ASP A 288 10.23 -10.23 14.66
N LEU A 289 11.11 -9.37 14.15
CA LEU A 289 12.53 -9.66 14.05
C LEU A 289 13.20 -9.77 15.44
N TYR A 290 12.86 -8.90 16.39
CA TYR A 290 13.31 -9.01 17.77
C TYR A 290 12.81 -10.31 18.41
N MET A 291 11.54 -10.68 18.21
CA MET A 291 10.98 -11.95 18.70
C MET A 291 11.73 -13.16 18.14
N SER A 292 12.00 -13.17 16.84
CA SER A 292 12.72 -14.28 16.17
C SER A 292 14.22 -14.31 16.52
N SER A 293 14.76 -13.21 17.04
CA SER A 293 16.16 -13.07 17.49
C SER A 293 16.31 -13.24 19.00
N GLY A 294 15.21 -13.54 19.73
CA GLY A 294 15.24 -13.70 21.18
C GLY A 294 15.40 -12.42 21.99
N LYS A 295 15.35 -11.23 21.33
CA LYS A 295 15.43 -9.91 21.97
C LYS A 295 14.04 -9.48 22.47
N ASN A 296 13.48 -10.30 23.39
CA ASN A 296 12.06 -10.23 23.79
C ASN A 296 11.70 -8.94 24.54
N ASP A 297 12.62 -8.33 25.25
CA ASP A 297 12.48 -7.04 25.92
C ASP A 297 12.32 -5.87 24.92
N LEU A 298 13.09 -5.90 23.83
CA LEU A 298 12.95 -4.92 22.77
C LEU A 298 11.64 -5.11 21.99
N ALA A 299 11.24 -6.36 21.74
CA ALA A 299 9.95 -6.67 21.12
C ALA A 299 8.79 -6.15 21.97
N GLU A 300 8.82 -6.38 23.30
CA GLU A 300 7.81 -5.83 24.23
C GLU A 300 7.69 -4.31 24.11
N ALA A 301 8.81 -3.58 24.10
CA ALA A 301 8.79 -2.12 24.00
C ALA A 301 8.12 -1.64 22.69
N VAL A 302 8.41 -2.32 21.58
CA VAL A 302 7.80 -1.97 20.29
C VAL A 302 6.30 -2.30 20.26
N TYR A 303 5.89 -3.48 20.74
CA TYR A 303 4.46 -3.83 20.81
C TYR A 303 3.67 -2.87 21.71
N ARG A 304 4.22 -2.44 22.85
CA ARG A 304 3.58 -1.45 23.71
C ARG A 304 3.44 -0.08 23.02
N SER A 305 4.43 0.32 22.22
CA SER A 305 4.35 1.53 21.39
C SER A 305 3.24 1.44 20.34
N LEU A 306 3.15 0.30 19.63
CA LEU A 306 2.09 0.06 18.65
C LEU A 306 0.69 0.06 19.29
N LEU A 307 0.54 -0.56 20.45
CA LEU A 307 -0.73 -0.61 21.19
C LEU A 307 -1.17 0.76 21.71
N ALA A 308 -0.25 1.70 21.95
CA ALA A 308 -0.60 3.06 22.33
C ALA A 308 -1.39 3.78 21.21
N SER A 309 -1.10 3.49 19.94
CA SER A 309 -1.81 4.03 18.78
C SER A 309 -2.94 3.12 18.27
N HIS A 310 -2.85 1.80 18.50
CA HIS A 310 -3.79 0.81 18.01
C HIS A 310 -4.32 -0.12 19.14
N PRO A 311 -4.99 0.43 20.18
CA PRO A 311 -5.33 -0.31 21.40
C PRO A 311 -6.38 -1.42 21.21
N LYS A 312 -6.94 -1.58 20.02
CA LYS A 312 -7.93 -2.62 19.70
C LYS A 312 -7.41 -3.63 18.66
N ASP A 313 -6.12 -3.67 18.44
CA ASP A 313 -5.52 -4.64 17.51
C ASP A 313 -5.21 -5.94 18.25
N ALA A 314 -5.99 -6.99 17.97
CA ALA A 314 -5.86 -8.30 18.61
C ALA A 314 -4.50 -8.97 18.31
N GLU A 315 -3.91 -8.72 17.15
CA GLU A 315 -2.62 -9.31 16.75
C GLU A 315 -1.48 -8.70 17.56
N LEU A 316 -1.52 -7.39 17.82
CA LEU A 316 -0.55 -6.73 18.66
C LEU A 316 -0.62 -7.18 20.12
N HIS A 317 -1.82 -7.37 20.68
CA HIS A 317 -2.00 -7.94 22.01
C HIS A 317 -1.43 -9.36 22.09
N ARG A 318 -1.67 -10.21 21.07
CA ARG A 318 -1.06 -11.53 21.01
C ARG A 318 0.46 -11.45 20.95
N GLY A 319 1.02 -10.58 20.08
CA GLY A 319 2.45 -10.37 19.94
C GLY A 319 3.11 -9.95 21.26
N LEU A 320 2.51 -8.98 21.95
CA LEU A 320 2.95 -8.55 23.28
C LEU A 320 2.88 -9.70 24.30
N GLY A 321 1.76 -10.43 24.32
CA GLY A 321 1.60 -11.59 25.19
C GLY A 321 2.69 -12.64 24.96
N GLN A 322 3.06 -12.92 23.72
CA GLN A 322 4.14 -13.84 23.37
C GLN A 322 5.52 -13.32 23.79
N ALA A 323 5.79 -12.02 23.64
CA ALA A 323 7.02 -11.40 24.11
C ALA A 323 7.16 -11.51 25.65
N LEU A 324 6.09 -11.22 26.37
CA LEU A 324 5.99 -11.35 27.82
C LEU A 324 6.15 -12.81 28.31
N LEU A 325 5.51 -13.74 27.59
CA LEU A 325 5.60 -15.18 27.88
C LEU A 325 7.04 -15.68 27.81
N ARG A 326 7.79 -15.29 26.77
CA ARG A 326 9.20 -15.64 26.60
C ARG A 326 10.10 -15.02 27.68
N GLN A 327 9.68 -13.90 28.25
CA GLN A 327 10.33 -13.26 29.40
C GLN A 327 9.88 -13.86 30.75
N LYS A 328 9.00 -14.88 30.74
CA LYS A 328 8.39 -15.50 31.93
C LYS A 328 7.52 -14.51 32.75
N LYS A 329 7.04 -13.43 32.14
CA LYS A 329 6.08 -12.48 32.73
C LYS A 329 4.66 -13.03 32.55
N PHE A 330 4.38 -14.19 33.15
CA PHE A 330 3.20 -14.99 32.88
C PHE A 330 1.88 -14.29 33.22
N ALA A 331 1.84 -13.48 34.28
CA ALA A 331 0.64 -12.76 34.68
C ALA A 331 0.25 -11.70 33.63
N GLU A 332 1.22 -10.89 33.16
CA GLU A 332 0.99 -9.88 32.13
C GLU A 332 0.64 -10.57 30.79
N ALA A 333 1.31 -11.65 30.45
CA ALA A 333 1.01 -12.40 29.22
C ALA A 333 -0.44 -12.91 29.19
N GLN A 334 -0.98 -13.39 30.34
CA GLN A 334 -2.40 -13.79 30.44
C GLN A 334 -3.36 -12.64 30.11
N GLU A 335 -3.09 -11.45 30.63
CA GLU A 335 -3.93 -10.28 30.43
C GLU A 335 -3.97 -9.89 28.94
N GLU A 336 -2.82 -9.93 28.30
CA GLU A 336 -2.71 -9.59 26.89
C GLU A 336 -3.39 -10.64 25.98
N PHE A 337 -3.19 -11.94 26.23
CA PHE A 337 -3.89 -13.00 25.49
C PHE A 337 -5.40 -12.95 25.73
N TRP A 338 -5.84 -12.66 26.95
CA TRP A 338 -7.25 -12.51 27.24
C TRP A 338 -7.87 -11.34 26.48
N THR A 339 -7.17 -10.20 26.41
CA THR A 339 -7.58 -9.03 25.62
C THR A 339 -7.65 -9.37 24.12
N ALA A 340 -6.66 -10.08 23.60
CA ALA A 340 -6.68 -10.54 22.20
C ALA A 340 -7.91 -11.40 21.90
N ILE A 341 -8.28 -12.32 22.81
CA ILE A 341 -9.48 -13.14 22.69
C ILE A 341 -10.77 -12.31 22.74
N GLN A 342 -10.83 -11.30 23.61
CA GLN A 342 -12.01 -10.42 23.67
C GLN A 342 -12.23 -9.64 22.36
N LEU A 343 -11.13 -9.26 21.70
CA LEU A 343 -11.17 -8.54 20.42
C LEU A 343 -11.45 -9.48 19.23
N LYS A 344 -10.96 -10.73 19.29
CA LYS A 344 -11.09 -11.72 18.22
C LYS A 344 -11.34 -13.11 18.83
N GLN A 345 -12.60 -13.50 18.96
CA GLN A 345 -13.00 -14.74 19.65
C GLN A 345 -12.80 -16.01 18.82
N ASP A 346 -12.74 -15.92 17.51
CA ASP A 346 -12.61 -17.02 16.55
C ASP A 346 -11.14 -17.39 16.24
N TRP A 347 -10.24 -17.26 17.21
CA TRP A 347 -8.80 -17.48 17.04
C TRP A 347 -8.27 -18.58 17.95
N PRO A 348 -8.40 -19.87 17.56
CA PRO A 348 -8.11 -21.02 18.43
C PRO A 348 -6.72 -21.04 19.06
N ASP A 349 -5.70 -20.52 18.36
CA ASP A 349 -4.31 -20.58 18.84
C ASP A 349 -4.07 -19.66 20.05
N VAL A 350 -4.77 -18.53 20.14
CA VAL A 350 -4.62 -17.62 21.28
C VAL A 350 -5.13 -18.23 22.58
N TYR A 351 -6.14 -19.10 22.51
CA TYR A 351 -6.58 -19.85 23.69
C TYR A 351 -5.53 -20.83 24.18
N VAL A 352 -4.71 -21.40 23.28
CA VAL A 352 -3.57 -22.25 23.65
C VAL A 352 -2.49 -21.41 24.32
N ASP A 353 -2.16 -20.25 23.72
CA ASP A 353 -1.20 -19.31 24.29
C ASP A 353 -1.63 -18.86 25.70
N LEU A 354 -2.93 -18.54 25.88
CA LEU A 354 -3.51 -18.20 27.19
C LEU A 354 -3.43 -19.36 28.18
N ALA A 355 -3.80 -20.58 27.75
CA ALA A 355 -3.80 -21.73 28.62
C ALA A 355 -2.38 -22.06 29.11
N PHE A 356 -1.38 -21.95 28.26
CA PHE A 356 0.01 -22.12 28.61
C PHE A 356 0.47 -21.07 29.64
N ALA A 357 0.24 -19.78 29.34
CA ALA A 357 0.59 -18.68 30.25
C ALA A 357 -0.11 -18.81 31.61
N ALA A 358 -1.39 -19.21 31.61
CA ALA A 358 -2.16 -19.46 32.85
C ALA A 358 -1.64 -20.64 33.64
N SER A 359 -1.23 -21.73 32.96
CA SER A 359 -0.63 -22.89 33.61
C SER A 359 0.69 -22.55 34.30
N GLU A 360 1.58 -21.85 33.61
CA GLU A 360 2.86 -21.38 34.15
C GLU A 360 2.67 -20.39 35.32
N ASN A 361 1.63 -19.58 35.28
CA ASN A 361 1.23 -18.64 36.34
C ASN A 361 0.43 -19.34 37.46
N LYS A 362 0.25 -20.68 37.42
CA LYS A 362 -0.55 -21.45 38.36
C LYS A 362 -2.01 -21.04 38.48
N ASN A 363 -2.55 -20.37 37.43
CA ASN A 363 -3.94 -20.00 37.34
C ASN A 363 -4.74 -21.14 36.68
N TYR A 364 -4.84 -22.25 37.38
CA TYR A 364 -5.45 -23.51 36.89
C TYR A 364 -6.91 -23.34 36.43
N PRO A 365 -7.76 -22.53 37.12
CA PRO A 365 -9.12 -22.28 36.63
C PRO A 365 -9.15 -21.60 35.25
N LEU A 366 -8.22 -20.66 34.99
CA LEU A 366 -8.11 -19.99 33.70
C LEU A 366 -7.57 -20.93 32.62
N THR A 367 -6.61 -21.78 32.93
CA THR A 367 -6.11 -22.84 32.04
C THR A 367 -7.26 -23.68 31.50
N ILE A 368 -8.12 -24.19 32.40
CA ILE A 368 -9.28 -25.01 32.04
C ILE A 368 -10.25 -24.21 31.19
N LYS A 369 -10.61 -22.99 31.65
CA LYS A 369 -11.55 -22.13 30.94
C LYS A 369 -11.09 -21.82 29.50
N ALA A 370 -9.80 -21.52 29.30
CA ALA A 370 -9.26 -21.23 27.98
C ALA A 370 -9.38 -22.45 27.04
N LEU A 371 -9.02 -23.64 27.51
CA LEU A 371 -9.08 -24.86 26.70
C LEU A 371 -10.53 -25.30 26.42
N ASP A 372 -11.46 -25.13 27.38
CA ASP A 372 -12.88 -25.40 27.18
C ASP A 372 -13.52 -24.42 26.17
N LEU A 373 -13.12 -23.16 26.18
CA LEU A 373 -13.57 -22.19 25.18
C LEU A 373 -13.02 -22.55 23.80
N ARG A 374 -11.75 -22.93 23.71
CA ARG A 374 -11.16 -23.40 22.46
C ARG A 374 -11.89 -24.61 21.88
N ALA A 375 -12.26 -25.58 22.72
CA ALA A 375 -13.02 -26.76 22.28
C ALA A 375 -14.36 -26.41 21.62
N LYS A 376 -15.00 -25.30 22.03
CA LYS A 376 -16.25 -24.81 21.42
C LYS A 376 -16.09 -24.27 20.01
N LEU A 377 -14.87 -23.99 19.59
CA LEU A 377 -14.58 -23.50 18.23
C LEU A 377 -14.46 -24.63 17.19
N ASN A 378 -14.73 -25.87 17.59
CA ASN A 378 -14.59 -27.07 16.73
C ASN A 378 -13.20 -27.23 16.07
N ALA A 379 -12.17 -26.62 16.66
CA ALA A 379 -10.79 -26.76 16.22
C ALA A 379 -10.14 -27.98 16.89
N GLU A 380 -9.32 -28.72 16.14
CA GLU A 380 -8.59 -29.87 16.67
C GLU A 380 -7.74 -29.46 17.88
N MET A 381 -7.88 -30.18 19.01
CA MET A 381 -7.16 -29.89 20.23
C MET A 381 -5.70 -30.35 20.10
N PRO A 382 -4.70 -29.45 20.21
CA PRO A 382 -3.30 -29.88 20.26
C PRO A 382 -3.08 -30.86 21.41
N VAL A 383 -2.33 -31.92 21.14
CA VAL A 383 -2.11 -33.02 22.10
C VAL A 383 -1.63 -32.51 23.46
N VAL A 384 -0.70 -31.58 23.49
CA VAL A 384 -0.15 -31.01 24.74
C VAL A 384 -1.21 -30.27 25.59
N CYS A 385 -2.30 -29.81 24.99
CA CYS A 385 -3.39 -29.14 25.71
C CYS A 385 -4.14 -30.06 26.65
N TYR A 386 -4.24 -31.37 26.33
CA TYR A 386 -4.77 -32.36 27.24
C TYR A 386 -3.90 -32.48 28.49
N PHE A 387 -2.58 -32.43 28.36
CA PHE A 387 -1.66 -32.45 29.51
C PHE A 387 -1.83 -31.21 30.40
N PHE A 388 -1.91 -30.00 29.80
CA PHE A 388 -2.12 -28.78 30.58
C PHE A 388 -3.46 -28.79 31.32
N ARG A 389 -4.52 -29.26 30.68
CA ARG A 389 -5.85 -29.35 31.33
C ARG A 389 -5.89 -30.42 32.39
N ALA A 390 -5.27 -31.58 32.15
CA ALA A 390 -5.10 -32.64 33.15
C ALA A 390 -4.35 -32.14 34.38
N SER A 391 -3.21 -31.49 34.17
CA SER A 391 -2.40 -30.92 35.26
C SER A 391 -3.20 -29.86 36.05
N ALA A 392 -3.98 -29.01 35.37
CA ALA A 392 -4.81 -28.03 36.03
C ALA A 392 -5.91 -28.68 36.89
N TYR A 393 -6.60 -29.71 36.39
CA TYR A 393 -7.57 -30.49 37.17
C TYR A 393 -6.90 -31.22 38.37
N ASP A 394 -5.72 -31.77 38.17
CA ASP A 394 -4.96 -32.46 39.22
C ASP A 394 -4.61 -31.51 40.37
N HIS A 395 -4.10 -30.31 40.06
CA HIS A 395 -3.82 -29.28 41.07
C HIS A 395 -5.09 -28.81 41.81
N LEU A 396 -6.23 -28.81 41.14
CA LEU A 396 -7.54 -28.48 41.75
C LEU A 396 -8.18 -29.69 42.45
N ARG A 397 -7.48 -30.83 42.51
CA ARG A 397 -7.93 -32.09 43.11
C ARG A 397 -9.15 -32.74 42.46
N ASP A 398 -9.43 -32.37 41.19
CA ASP A 398 -10.42 -33.05 40.38
C ASP A 398 -9.77 -34.23 39.64
N TYR A 399 -9.42 -35.26 40.43
CA TYR A 399 -8.67 -36.39 39.93
C TYR A 399 -9.42 -37.19 38.85
N LYS A 400 -10.75 -37.15 38.87
CA LYS A 400 -11.58 -37.83 37.87
C LYS A 400 -11.38 -37.24 36.48
N ARG A 401 -11.45 -35.90 36.35
CA ARG A 401 -11.23 -35.23 35.07
C ARG A 401 -9.74 -35.23 34.68
N ALA A 402 -8.86 -35.10 35.65
CA ALA A 402 -7.42 -35.20 35.44
C ALA A 402 -7.01 -36.53 34.80
N SER A 403 -7.50 -37.68 35.35
CA SER A 403 -7.22 -38.99 34.80
C SER A 403 -7.67 -39.13 33.34
N VAL A 404 -8.87 -38.67 33.02
CA VAL A 404 -9.39 -38.73 31.63
C VAL A 404 -8.45 -37.98 30.66
N ASP A 405 -8.07 -36.76 31.00
CA ASP A 405 -7.24 -35.96 30.13
C ASP A 405 -5.79 -36.45 30.06
N TYR A 406 -5.22 -37.01 31.15
CA TYR A 406 -3.91 -37.66 31.09
C TYR A 406 -3.91 -38.89 30.18
N HIS A 407 -4.98 -39.71 30.18
CA HIS A 407 -5.09 -40.82 29.24
C HIS A 407 -5.21 -40.33 27.79
N LEU A 408 -6.08 -39.35 27.51
CA LEU A 408 -6.19 -38.74 26.18
C LEU A 408 -4.84 -38.20 25.67
N PHE A 409 -4.08 -37.57 26.57
CA PHE A 409 -2.73 -37.09 26.25
C PHE A 409 -1.79 -38.26 25.90
N LEU A 410 -1.71 -39.30 26.75
CA LEU A 410 -0.80 -40.43 26.52
C LEU A 410 -1.16 -41.25 25.28
N ASP A 411 -2.44 -41.41 24.99
CA ASP A 411 -2.93 -42.12 23.80
C ASP A 411 -2.57 -41.39 22.50
N SER A 412 -2.41 -40.07 22.57
CA SER A 412 -2.16 -39.20 21.37
C SER A 412 -0.71 -38.74 21.28
N ALA A 413 0.08 -38.78 22.34
CA ALA A 413 1.42 -38.17 22.43
C ALA A 413 2.47 -38.87 21.57
N ASN A 414 2.38 -40.21 21.44
CA ASN A 414 3.27 -41.06 20.62
C ASN A 414 4.77 -40.74 20.79
N GLY A 415 5.24 -40.52 22.04
CA GLY A 415 6.64 -40.23 22.34
C GLY A 415 7.13 -38.83 21.97
N LYS A 416 6.25 -37.93 21.50
CA LYS A 416 6.62 -36.54 21.13
C LYS A 416 6.91 -35.65 22.34
N TYR A 417 6.43 -36.03 23.54
CA TYR A 417 6.51 -35.23 24.77
C TYR A 417 7.06 -36.08 25.95
N PRO A 418 8.31 -36.54 25.90
CA PRO A 418 8.82 -37.58 26.84
C PRO A 418 8.70 -37.15 28.31
N ASP A 419 9.01 -35.91 28.65
CA ASP A 419 8.93 -35.41 30.03
C ASP A 419 7.49 -35.31 30.53
N GLN A 420 6.56 -34.79 29.72
CA GLN A 420 5.16 -34.72 30.07
C GLN A 420 4.50 -36.08 30.09
N GLU A 421 4.89 -37.01 29.21
CA GLU A 421 4.42 -38.40 29.23
C GLU A 421 4.87 -39.10 30.49
N TRP A 422 6.12 -38.93 30.92
CA TRP A 422 6.63 -39.46 32.19
C TRP A 422 5.83 -38.89 33.37
N GLN A 423 5.62 -37.58 33.43
CA GLN A 423 4.83 -36.93 34.48
C GLN A 423 3.38 -37.45 34.51
N ALA A 424 2.71 -37.52 33.34
CA ALA A 424 1.34 -38.02 33.24
C ALA A 424 1.21 -39.45 33.79
N ARG A 425 2.11 -40.38 33.41
CA ARG A 425 2.13 -41.77 33.90
C ARG A 425 2.30 -41.83 35.42
N HIS A 426 3.23 -41.06 36.00
CA HIS A 426 3.46 -41.04 37.45
C HIS A 426 2.26 -40.42 38.20
N ARG A 427 1.62 -39.42 37.66
CA ARG A 427 0.44 -38.82 38.27
C ARG A 427 -0.75 -39.76 38.25
N LEU A 428 -0.99 -40.48 37.16
CA LEU A 428 -2.04 -41.50 37.07
C LEU A 428 -1.89 -42.58 38.16
N ILE A 429 -0.70 -43.08 38.42
CA ILE A 429 -0.42 -44.04 39.52
C ILE A 429 -0.87 -43.51 40.88
N ALA A 430 -0.74 -42.15 41.07
CA ALA A 430 -1.06 -41.52 42.34
C ALA A 430 -2.55 -41.19 42.54
N ILE A 431 -3.26 -40.85 41.42
CA ILE A 431 -4.64 -40.35 41.47
C ILE A 431 -5.69 -41.42 41.14
N GLU A 432 -5.32 -42.50 40.49
CA GLU A 432 -6.24 -43.58 40.19
C GLU A 432 -6.35 -44.58 41.37
N PRO A 433 -7.56 -45.07 41.66
CA PRO A 433 -7.72 -46.10 42.67
C PRO A 433 -6.97 -47.37 42.26
N LYS A 434 -6.19 -47.94 43.17
CA LYS A 434 -5.57 -49.25 42.94
C LYS A 434 -6.65 -50.26 42.59
N LYS A 435 -6.58 -50.88 41.40
CA LYS A 435 -7.39 -52.05 41.09
C LYS A 435 -6.95 -53.15 42.02
N HIS A 436 -7.78 -53.50 43.02
CA HIS A 436 -7.64 -54.67 43.88
C HIS A 436 -8.00 -55.94 43.11
#